data_23820c9e9b5345114ed2f3d131afaf85
#
_entry.id   23820c9e9b5345114ed2f3d131afaf85
#
_cell.length_a   1.000
_cell.length_b   1.000
_cell.length_c   1.000
_cell.angle_alpha   90.00
_cell.angle_beta   90.00
_cell.angle_gamma   90.00
#
_symmetry.space_group_name_H-M   'P 1'
#
loop_
_entity.id
_entity.type
_entity.pdbx_description
1 polymer ?
#
loop_
_entity_poly.entity_id
_entity_poly.type
_entity_poly.pdbx_seq_one_letter_code
_entity_poly.pdbx_strand_id
1 'polypeptide(L)'
;LFFHGNGEIALDYQYFYHLFFKIDVNLAVIDFRGYGHSTREPSYSSLYADAFPVYQKFIEWMRKNEFNGSLFVEGRSLGSTCAAEIGAQNPSDLKGIIFESSFASAYNMMTRLFRINDPRITPESLEPYSNDTRMRRIQMPVLIIHGTLDWIIPKSEAELIFTSLPNTIEKKLILIEGAGHNDIFSHEKEYFQPLHEFIQKFK
;
A
#
# COMPACT_ATOMS: atom_id res chain seq x y z
N LEU A 1 2.02 -8.25 -5.44
CA LEU A 1 2.61 -7.06 -6.08
C LEU A 1 2.76 -5.97 -5.03
N PHE A 2 3.98 -5.48 -4.85
CA PHE A 2 4.35 -4.57 -3.78
C PHE A 2 4.77 -3.19 -4.35
N PHE A 3 4.19 -2.14 -3.81
CA PHE A 3 4.51 -0.75 -4.07
C PHE A 3 5.22 -0.18 -2.84
N HIS A 4 6.49 0.14 -2.97
CA HIS A 4 7.38 0.54 -1.88
C HIS A 4 7.13 1.95 -1.33
N GLY A 5 7.79 2.30 -0.24
CA GLY A 5 7.73 3.63 0.37
C GLY A 5 8.58 4.69 -0.35
N ASN A 6 8.46 5.94 0.11
CA ASN A 6 9.31 7.03 -0.38
C ASN A 6 10.77 6.82 0.05
N GLY A 7 11.70 7.04 -0.87
CA GLY A 7 13.15 6.87 -0.62
C GLY A 7 13.63 5.42 -0.66
N GLU A 8 12.76 4.47 -0.99
CA GLU A 8 13.07 3.06 -1.19
C GLU A 8 13.12 2.74 -2.69
N ILE A 9 13.72 1.61 -3.04
CA ILE A 9 13.72 1.03 -4.39
C ILE A 9 13.47 -0.48 -4.32
N ALA A 10 13.07 -1.07 -5.44
CA ALA A 10 12.79 -2.51 -5.51
C ALA A 10 13.96 -3.38 -5.04
N LEU A 11 15.20 -2.92 -5.29
CA LEU A 11 16.41 -3.66 -4.90
C LEU A 11 16.58 -3.76 -3.37
N ASP A 12 16.06 -2.82 -2.59
CA ASP A 12 16.15 -2.87 -1.12
C ASP A 12 15.44 -4.09 -0.56
N TYR A 13 14.41 -4.57 -1.26
CA TYR A 13 13.60 -5.73 -0.85
C TYR A 13 14.31 -7.09 -1.06
N GLN A 14 15.50 -7.10 -1.69
CA GLN A 14 16.34 -8.29 -1.77
C GLN A 14 16.74 -8.83 -0.38
N TYR A 15 16.71 -7.99 0.64
CA TYR A 15 17.02 -8.38 2.02
C TYR A 15 15.81 -8.97 2.76
N PHE A 16 14.60 -8.77 2.24
CA PHE A 16 13.34 -9.14 2.90
C PHE A 16 12.55 -10.24 2.18
N TYR A 17 12.83 -10.52 0.88
CA TYR A 17 12.05 -11.48 0.09
C TYR A 17 11.91 -12.85 0.76
N HIS A 18 12.95 -13.29 1.48
CA HIS A 18 12.94 -14.58 2.16
C HIS A 18 11.86 -14.70 3.24
N LEU A 19 11.41 -13.58 3.83
CA LEU A 19 10.32 -13.54 4.81
C LEU A 19 8.97 -13.83 4.14
N PHE A 20 8.76 -13.31 2.93
CA PHE A 20 7.59 -13.63 2.13
C PHE A 20 7.59 -15.10 1.67
N PHE A 21 8.75 -15.64 1.30
CA PHE A 21 8.88 -17.06 0.97
C PHE A 21 8.55 -17.99 2.14
N LYS A 22 8.85 -17.61 3.38
CA LYS A 22 8.47 -18.38 4.58
C LYS A 22 6.95 -18.55 4.73
N ILE A 23 6.16 -17.69 4.12
CA ILE A 23 4.69 -17.73 4.13
C ILE A 23 4.10 -18.12 2.77
N ASP A 24 4.88 -18.78 1.91
CA ASP A 24 4.48 -19.24 0.57
C ASP A 24 4.00 -18.13 -0.37
N VAL A 25 4.63 -16.96 -0.31
CA VAL A 25 4.31 -15.79 -1.14
C VAL A 25 5.49 -15.39 -2.01
N ASN A 26 5.26 -15.24 -3.31
CA ASN A 26 6.20 -14.59 -4.22
C ASN A 26 6.08 -13.07 -4.09
N LEU A 27 7.20 -12.38 -4.03
CA LEU A 27 7.25 -10.92 -3.94
C LEU A 27 7.67 -10.31 -5.28
N ALA A 28 6.84 -9.44 -5.84
CA ALA A 28 7.20 -8.60 -6.99
C ALA A 28 7.11 -7.14 -6.57
N VAL A 29 8.21 -6.41 -6.63
CA VAL A 29 8.31 -5.01 -6.23
C VAL A 29 8.45 -4.12 -7.46
N ILE A 30 7.74 -3.00 -7.49
CA ILE A 30 7.73 -2.05 -8.61
C ILE A 30 8.40 -0.74 -8.19
N ASP A 31 9.39 -0.32 -8.96
CA ASP A 31 9.94 1.04 -8.87
C ASP A 31 9.03 2.05 -9.59
N PHE A 32 8.62 3.09 -8.89
CA PHE A 32 7.90 4.22 -9.49
C PHE A 32 8.77 4.93 -10.52
N ARG A 33 8.17 5.71 -11.43
CA ARG A 33 8.97 6.56 -12.32
C ARG A 33 9.89 7.48 -11.50
N GLY A 34 11.16 7.55 -11.92
CA GLY A 34 12.22 8.29 -11.22
C GLY A 34 12.83 7.59 -10.00
N TYR A 35 12.37 6.37 -9.65
CA TYR A 35 12.96 5.53 -8.61
C TYR A 35 13.72 4.35 -9.21
N GLY A 36 14.76 3.89 -8.54
CA GLY A 36 15.53 2.71 -8.94
C GLY A 36 15.99 2.77 -10.40
N HIS A 37 15.59 1.79 -11.18
CA HIS A 37 15.87 1.73 -12.62
C HIS A 37 14.76 2.33 -13.50
N SER A 38 13.66 2.80 -12.91
CA SER A 38 12.57 3.43 -13.65
C SER A 38 12.97 4.83 -14.11
N THR A 39 12.62 5.15 -15.36
CA THR A 39 12.93 6.45 -16.00
C THR A 39 11.85 7.50 -15.72
N ARG A 40 12.04 8.74 -16.18
CA ARG A 40 11.20 9.92 -16.05
C ARG A 40 11.22 10.52 -14.64
N GLU A 41 10.61 11.70 -14.52
CA GLU A 41 10.52 12.44 -13.25
C GLU A 41 9.35 11.95 -12.41
N PRO A 42 9.55 11.76 -11.08
CA PRO A 42 8.50 11.38 -10.18
C PRO A 42 7.57 12.57 -9.90
N SER A 43 6.29 12.30 -9.73
CA SER A 43 5.33 13.26 -9.20
C SER A 43 4.25 12.53 -8.42
N TYR A 44 3.62 13.23 -7.47
CA TYR A 44 2.55 12.63 -6.70
C TYR A 44 1.36 12.18 -7.59
N SER A 45 1.01 12.99 -8.60
CA SER A 45 -0.04 12.65 -9.56
C SER A 45 0.31 11.44 -10.43
N SER A 46 1.62 11.21 -10.71
CA SER A 46 2.03 10.05 -11.49
C SER A 46 1.85 8.73 -10.76
N LEU A 47 1.86 8.72 -9.42
CA LEU A 47 1.59 7.52 -8.65
C LEU A 47 0.18 6.98 -8.93
N TYR A 48 -0.81 7.85 -8.98
CA TYR A 48 -2.19 7.46 -9.36
C TYR A 48 -2.30 7.09 -10.83
N ALA A 49 -1.73 7.93 -11.71
CA ALA A 49 -1.87 7.76 -13.15
C ALA A 49 -1.21 6.46 -13.65
N ASP A 50 -0.12 6.04 -13.02
CA ASP A 50 0.63 4.85 -13.43
C ASP A 50 0.16 3.56 -12.74
N ALA A 51 -0.47 3.65 -11.58
CA ALA A 51 -0.79 2.49 -10.74
C ALA A 51 -1.56 1.41 -11.49
N PHE A 52 -2.69 1.76 -12.08
CA PHE A 52 -3.52 0.77 -12.76
C PHE A 52 -2.92 0.27 -14.09
N PRO A 53 -2.34 1.10 -14.96
CA PRO A 53 -1.56 0.65 -16.11
C PRO A 53 -0.42 -0.30 -15.77
N VAL A 54 0.33 -0.03 -14.68
CA VAL A 54 1.40 -0.91 -14.21
C VAL A 54 0.82 -2.25 -13.73
N TYR A 55 -0.26 -2.23 -12.95
CA TYR A 55 -0.97 -3.43 -12.53
C TYR A 55 -1.40 -4.29 -13.73
N GLN A 56 -2.00 -3.68 -14.75
CA GLN A 56 -2.42 -4.40 -15.97
C GLN A 56 -1.23 -5.05 -16.69
N LYS A 57 -0.11 -4.33 -16.81
CA LYS A 57 1.11 -4.88 -17.39
C LYS A 57 1.71 -6.01 -16.56
N PHE A 58 1.61 -5.93 -15.25
CA PHE A 58 2.05 -7.01 -14.37
C PHE A 58 1.20 -8.27 -14.55
N ILE A 59 -0.13 -8.15 -14.68
CA ILE A 59 -1.02 -9.28 -15.00
C ILE A 59 -0.64 -9.92 -16.34
N GLU A 60 -0.40 -9.11 -17.39
CA GLU A 60 0.06 -9.63 -18.68
C GLU A 60 1.37 -10.41 -18.54
N TRP A 61 2.31 -9.87 -17.75
CA TRP A 61 3.59 -10.51 -17.46
C TRP A 61 3.42 -11.82 -16.69
N MET A 62 2.58 -11.86 -15.67
CA MET A 62 2.27 -13.07 -14.91
C MET A 62 1.74 -14.17 -15.83
N ARG A 63 0.75 -13.86 -16.67
CA ARG A 63 0.15 -14.82 -17.62
C ARG A 63 1.19 -15.36 -18.60
N LYS A 64 2.04 -14.48 -19.14
CA LYS A 64 3.11 -14.86 -20.09
C LYS A 64 4.15 -15.78 -19.45
N ASN A 65 4.40 -15.64 -18.15
CA ASN A 65 5.40 -16.42 -17.42
C ASN A 65 4.78 -17.54 -16.55
N GLU A 66 3.52 -17.90 -16.85
CA GLU A 66 2.79 -19.02 -16.23
C GLU A 66 2.60 -18.92 -14.71
N PHE A 67 2.61 -17.70 -14.15
CA PHE A 67 2.23 -17.45 -12.77
C PHE A 67 0.70 -17.44 -12.67
N ASN A 68 0.13 -18.54 -12.17
CA ASN A 68 -1.33 -18.76 -12.10
C ASN A 68 -1.89 -18.63 -10.66
N GLY A 69 -1.07 -18.22 -9.70
CA GLY A 69 -1.49 -18.04 -8.32
C GLY A 69 -2.36 -16.81 -8.11
N SER A 70 -2.97 -16.74 -6.93
CA SER A 70 -3.76 -15.58 -6.51
C SER A 70 -2.89 -14.33 -6.36
N LEU A 71 -3.42 -13.20 -6.80
CA LEU A 71 -2.70 -11.91 -6.72
C LEU A 71 -3.28 -11.04 -5.60
N PHE A 72 -2.37 -10.48 -4.82
CA PHE A 72 -2.62 -9.43 -3.84
C PHE A 72 -1.77 -8.21 -4.17
N VAL A 73 -2.27 -7.03 -3.84
CA VAL A 73 -1.52 -5.77 -3.95
C VAL A 73 -1.25 -5.24 -2.56
N GLU A 74 0.00 -4.94 -2.29
CA GLU A 74 0.44 -4.31 -1.06
C GLU A 74 1.04 -2.94 -1.35
N GLY A 75 0.65 -1.93 -0.56
CA GLY A 75 1.19 -0.59 -0.63
C GLY A 75 1.73 -0.15 0.70
N ARG A 76 3.05 0.10 0.74
CA ARG A 76 3.74 0.63 1.90
C ARG A 76 3.87 2.15 1.83
N SER A 77 3.46 2.87 2.90
CA SER A 77 3.68 4.31 3.00
C SER A 77 3.19 5.05 1.74
N LEU A 78 4.08 5.67 0.96
CA LEU A 78 3.76 6.32 -0.32
C LEU A 78 3.10 5.36 -1.32
N GLY A 79 3.53 4.09 -1.34
CA GLY A 79 2.97 3.06 -2.21
C GLY A 79 1.49 2.74 -1.95
N SER A 80 0.97 3.13 -0.77
CA SER A 80 -0.46 3.01 -0.48
C SER A 80 -1.33 3.78 -1.46
N THR A 81 -0.80 4.83 -2.07
CA THR A 81 -1.45 5.60 -3.14
C THR A 81 -1.75 4.73 -4.36
N CYS A 82 -0.76 3.93 -4.79
CA CYS A 82 -0.96 3.00 -5.90
C CYS A 82 -1.92 1.86 -5.55
N ALA A 83 -1.78 1.28 -4.35
CA ALA A 83 -2.67 0.22 -3.89
C ALA A 83 -4.12 0.69 -3.77
N ALA A 84 -4.36 1.91 -3.26
CA ALA A 84 -5.68 2.51 -3.17
C ALA A 84 -6.31 2.76 -4.56
N GLU A 85 -5.51 3.26 -5.52
CA GLU A 85 -5.98 3.49 -6.89
C GLU A 85 -6.37 2.17 -7.57
N ILE A 86 -5.51 1.13 -7.48
CA ILE A 86 -5.80 -0.19 -8.04
C ILE A 86 -7.05 -0.79 -7.40
N GLY A 87 -7.15 -0.73 -6.07
CA GLY A 87 -8.30 -1.26 -5.33
C GLY A 87 -9.61 -0.58 -5.70
N ALA A 88 -9.60 0.73 -5.92
CA ALA A 88 -10.77 1.51 -6.31
C ALA A 88 -11.32 1.13 -7.70
N GLN A 89 -10.50 0.52 -8.57
CA GLN A 89 -10.91 -0.02 -9.87
C GLN A 89 -11.57 -1.40 -9.76
N ASN A 90 -11.46 -2.07 -8.62
CA ASN A 90 -12.03 -3.39 -8.34
C ASN A 90 -11.74 -4.45 -9.41
N PRO A 91 -10.47 -4.68 -9.80
CA PRO A 91 -10.15 -5.65 -10.84
C PRO A 91 -10.46 -7.07 -10.36
N SER A 92 -11.07 -7.88 -11.22
CA SER A 92 -11.53 -9.24 -10.90
C SER A 92 -10.39 -10.24 -10.60
N ASP A 93 -9.18 -9.94 -11.08
CA ASP A 93 -7.99 -10.78 -10.87
C ASP A 93 -7.35 -10.55 -9.49
N LEU A 94 -7.73 -9.48 -8.78
CA LEU A 94 -7.19 -9.11 -7.47
C LEU A 94 -8.00 -9.71 -6.33
N LYS A 95 -7.34 -10.40 -5.41
CA LYS A 95 -7.97 -11.11 -4.29
C LYS A 95 -8.06 -10.30 -2.99
N GLY A 96 -7.20 -9.30 -2.83
CA GLY A 96 -7.21 -8.44 -1.67
C GLY A 96 -6.11 -7.39 -1.71
N ILE A 97 -6.22 -6.41 -0.84
CA ILE A 97 -5.28 -5.31 -0.69
C ILE A 97 -4.69 -5.29 0.71
N ILE A 98 -3.41 -4.98 0.78
CA ILE A 98 -2.70 -4.77 2.04
C ILE A 98 -2.19 -3.31 2.08
N PHE A 99 -2.50 -2.61 3.15
CA PHE A 99 -1.98 -1.29 3.46
C PHE A 99 -1.01 -1.39 4.62
N GLU A 100 0.28 -1.13 4.38
CA GLU A 100 1.34 -1.16 5.39
C GLU A 100 1.85 0.25 5.67
N SER A 101 1.83 0.67 6.95
CA SER A 101 2.31 2.00 7.40
C SER A 101 1.78 3.15 6.53
N SER A 102 0.51 3.04 6.16
CA SER A 102 -0.15 3.83 5.11
C SER A 102 -0.87 5.05 5.65
N PHE A 103 -1.11 6.04 4.79
CA PHE A 103 -1.90 7.22 5.10
C PHE A 103 -3.23 7.24 4.34
N ALA A 104 -4.23 7.86 4.93
CA ALA A 104 -5.55 8.08 4.32
C ALA A 104 -5.64 9.45 3.64
N SER A 105 -5.19 10.48 4.34
CA SER A 105 -5.41 11.88 3.95
C SER A 105 -4.16 12.52 3.36
N ALA A 106 -4.25 12.99 2.10
CA ALA A 106 -3.20 13.80 1.49
C ALA A 106 -3.01 15.14 2.22
N TYR A 107 -4.09 15.72 2.75
CA TYR A 107 -4.03 16.94 3.53
C TYR A 107 -3.22 16.74 4.82
N ASN A 108 -3.48 15.68 5.57
CA ASN A 108 -2.73 15.36 6.78
C ASN A 108 -1.24 15.13 6.47
N MET A 109 -0.95 14.44 5.37
CA MET A 109 0.43 14.23 4.91
C MET A 109 1.14 15.55 4.60
N MET A 110 0.52 16.43 3.81
CA MET A 110 1.11 17.71 3.40
C MET A 110 1.34 18.63 4.59
N THR A 111 0.37 18.79 5.47
CA THR A 111 0.46 19.69 6.63
C THR A 111 1.39 19.17 7.70
N ARG A 112 1.40 17.85 7.94
CA ARG A 112 2.18 17.23 9.01
C ARG A 112 3.63 16.95 8.64
N LEU A 113 3.87 16.22 7.53
CA LEU A 113 5.23 15.83 7.12
C LEU A 113 5.99 16.98 6.49
N PHE A 114 5.35 17.68 5.58
CA PHE A 114 6.01 18.76 4.83
C PHE A 114 5.84 20.11 5.49
N ARG A 115 5.08 20.19 6.61
CA ARG A 115 4.80 21.43 7.35
C ARG A 115 4.29 22.56 6.44
N ILE A 116 3.58 22.20 5.39
CA ILE A 116 3.03 23.16 4.45
C ILE A 116 1.84 23.84 5.12
N ASN A 117 1.95 25.14 5.29
CA ASN A 117 0.90 26.01 5.84
C ASN A 117 0.53 27.06 4.80
N ASP A 118 -0.12 26.63 3.71
CA ASP A 118 -0.63 27.50 2.66
C ASP A 118 -2.16 27.49 2.73
N PRO A 119 -2.82 28.65 2.88
CA PRO A 119 -4.29 28.72 2.98
C PRO A 119 -5.04 28.19 1.74
N ARG A 120 -4.37 27.99 0.62
CA ARG A 120 -4.93 27.37 -0.59
C ARG A 120 -4.99 25.84 -0.49
N ILE A 121 -4.21 25.27 0.44
CA ILE A 121 -4.17 23.82 0.69
C ILE A 121 -5.19 23.50 1.79
N THR A 122 -6.33 22.98 1.37
CA THR A 122 -7.44 22.56 2.23
C THR A 122 -7.74 21.08 2.04
N PRO A 123 -8.45 20.43 2.97
CA PRO A 123 -8.91 19.06 2.76
C PRO A 123 -9.62 18.87 1.42
N GLU A 124 -10.48 19.81 1.03
CA GLU A 124 -11.25 19.78 -0.22
C GLU A 124 -10.35 19.90 -1.46
N SER A 125 -9.34 20.78 -1.42
CA SER A 125 -8.39 20.97 -2.53
C SER A 125 -7.52 19.73 -2.76
N LEU A 126 -7.29 18.93 -1.73
CA LEU A 126 -6.48 17.71 -1.78
C LEU A 126 -7.31 16.41 -1.82
N GLU A 127 -8.64 16.51 -1.78
CA GLU A 127 -9.53 15.35 -1.87
C GLU A 127 -9.22 14.44 -3.07
N PRO A 128 -8.99 14.97 -4.30
CA PRO A 128 -8.66 14.13 -5.46
C PRO A 128 -7.36 13.33 -5.31
N TYR A 129 -6.49 13.75 -4.39
CA TYR A 129 -5.20 13.14 -4.10
C TYR A 129 -5.18 12.33 -2.80
N SER A 130 -6.30 12.25 -2.09
CA SER A 130 -6.41 11.49 -0.84
C SER A 130 -6.77 10.04 -1.11
N ASN A 131 -6.15 9.15 -0.34
CA ASN A 131 -6.37 7.71 -0.46
C ASN A 131 -7.75 7.31 0.07
N ASP A 132 -8.26 7.95 1.13
CA ASP A 132 -9.56 7.66 1.73
C ASP A 132 -10.72 7.77 0.73
N THR A 133 -10.66 8.72 -0.22
CA THR A 133 -11.63 8.87 -1.30
C THR A 133 -11.68 7.62 -2.20
N ARG A 134 -10.53 7.00 -2.44
CA ARG A 134 -10.41 5.76 -3.21
C ARG A 134 -10.82 4.55 -2.41
N MET A 135 -10.43 4.51 -1.14
CA MET A 135 -10.72 3.41 -0.22
C MET A 135 -12.22 3.19 -0.05
N ARG A 136 -13.04 4.25 -0.08
CA ARG A 136 -14.52 4.15 -0.04
C ARG A 136 -15.12 3.35 -1.21
N ARG A 137 -14.37 3.15 -2.29
CA ARG A 137 -14.79 2.44 -3.50
C ARG A 137 -14.32 1.00 -3.57
N ILE A 138 -13.42 0.58 -2.68
CA ILE A 138 -12.87 -0.78 -2.65
C ILE A 138 -13.98 -1.76 -2.25
N GLN A 139 -14.12 -2.85 -3.02
CA GLN A 139 -15.13 -3.90 -2.79
C GLN A 139 -14.52 -5.29 -2.54
N MET A 140 -13.22 -5.35 -2.28
CA MET A 140 -12.51 -6.59 -1.97
C MET A 140 -11.97 -6.57 -0.54
N PRO A 141 -11.52 -7.73 0.00
CA PRO A 141 -10.92 -7.80 1.33
C PRO A 141 -9.71 -6.89 1.49
N VAL A 142 -9.57 -6.28 2.68
CA VAL A 142 -8.46 -5.38 3.00
C VAL A 142 -7.83 -5.74 4.35
N LEU A 143 -6.49 -5.85 4.34
CA LEU A 143 -5.67 -5.92 5.54
C LEU A 143 -4.92 -4.59 5.72
N ILE A 144 -4.93 -4.06 6.94
CA ILE A 144 -4.15 -2.88 7.33
C ILE A 144 -3.18 -3.30 8.41
N ILE A 145 -1.89 -3.04 8.22
CA ILE A 145 -0.83 -3.32 9.20
C ILE A 145 -0.10 -2.01 9.50
N HIS A 146 0.03 -1.65 10.78
CA HIS A 146 0.61 -0.37 11.16
C HIS A 146 1.31 -0.45 12.51
N GLY A 147 2.42 0.27 12.66
CA GLY A 147 3.16 0.34 13.92
C GLY A 147 2.56 1.36 14.90
N THR A 148 2.50 1.03 16.20
CA THR A 148 1.95 1.96 17.21
C THR A 148 2.88 3.13 17.50
N LEU A 149 4.20 2.99 17.21
CA LEU A 149 5.22 4.03 17.36
C LEU A 149 5.66 4.64 16.01
N ASP A 150 4.80 4.57 15.00
CA ASP A 150 5.06 5.25 13.74
C ASP A 150 4.94 6.78 13.89
N TRP A 151 6.11 7.45 13.96
CA TRP A 151 6.21 8.90 14.10
C TRP A 151 6.12 9.65 12.76
N ILE A 152 6.27 8.94 11.65
CA ILE A 152 6.18 9.50 10.30
C ILE A 152 4.70 9.57 9.89
N ILE A 153 4.02 8.43 9.91
CA ILE A 153 2.58 8.33 9.65
C ILE A 153 1.93 7.78 10.91
N PRO A 154 1.17 8.59 11.67
CA PRO A 154 0.62 8.14 12.93
C PRO A 154 -0.46 7.07 12.73
N LYS A 155 -0.62 6.18 13.71
CA LYS A 155 -1.66 5.13 13.71
C LYS A 155 -3.08 5.63 13.45
N SER A 156 -3.36 6.90 13.74
CA SER A 156 -4.65 7.51 13.43
C SER A 156 -4.96 7.54 11.92
N GLU A 157 -3.94 7.51 11.05
CA GLU A 157 -4.14 7.36 9.61
C GLU A 157 -4.61 5.94 9.27
N ALA A 158 -4.06 4.91 9.93
CA ALA A 158 -4.53 3.52 9.77
C ALA A 158 -5.98 3.35 10.27
N GLU A 159 -6.34 4.00 11.38
CA GLU A 159 -7.70 4.04 11.91
C GLU A 159 -8.66 4.77 10.93
N LEU A 160 -8.19 5.86 10.30
CA LEU A 160 -8.93 6.58 9.28
C LEU A 160 -9.12 5.73 8.01
N ILE A 161 -8.08 4.99 7.57
CA ILE A 161 -8.21 4.00 6.49
C ILE A 161 -9.31 2.99 6.83
N PHE A 162 -9.23 2.38 8.01
CA PHE A 162 -10.19 1.37 8.45
C PHE A 162 -11.63 1.89 8.44
N THR A 163 -11.85 3.13 8.89
CA THR A 163 -13.19 3.75 8.92
C THR A 163 -13.66 4.21 7.54
N SER A 164 -12.74 4.56 6.63
CA SER A 164 -13.07 4.97 5.26
C SER A 164 -13.46 3.81 4.36
N LEU A 165 -12.99 2.60 4.64
CA LEU A 165 -13.35 1.39 3.90
C LEU A 165 -14.83 1.03 4.13
N PRO A 166 -15.55 0.53 3.10
CA PRO A 166 -16.93 0.09 3.24
C PRO A 166 -17.12 -0.97 4.33
N ASN A 167 -18.25 -0.91 5.05
CA ASN A 167 -18.59 -1.94 6.03
C ASN A 167 -19.08 -3.25 5.40
N THR A 168 -19.28 -3.26 4.09
CA THR A 168 -19.73 -4.43 3.30
C THR A 168 -18.60 -5.39 2.94
N ILE A 169 -17.33 -4.97 3.10
CA ILE A 169 -16.17 -5.80 2.81
C ILE A 169 -15.57 -6.37 4.10
N GLU A 170 -14.84 -7.47 3.97
CA GLU A 170 -14.00 -7.95 5.06
C GLU A 170 -12.76 -7.07 5.18
N LYS A 171 -12.56 -6.48 6.35
CA LYS A 171 -11.43 -5.61 6.65
C LYS A 171 -10.86 -5.91 8.04
N LYS A 172 -9.52 -5.89 8.15
CA LYS A 172 -8.81 -6.13 9.40
C LYS A 172 -7.75 -5.06 9.62
N LEU A 173 -7.67 -4.52 10.82
CA LEU A 173 -6.61 -3.60 11.26
C LEU A 173 -5.74 -4.34 12.28
N ILE A 174 -4.44 -4.39 12.01
CA ILE A 174 -3.40 -4.92 12.89
C ILE A 174 -2.52 -3.75 13.32
N LEU A 175 -2.47 -3.48 14.60
CA LEU A 175 -1.54 -2.53 15.20
C LEU A 175 -0.42 -3.33 15.87
N ILE A 176 0.82 -3.15 15.38
CA ILE A 176 2.00 -3.82 15.93
C ILE A 176 2.58 -2.95 17.03
N GLU A 177 2.49 -3.42 18.25
CA GLU A 177 2.95 -2.67 19.42
C GLU A 177 4.47 -2.48 19.40
N GLY A 178 4.91 -1.23 19.57
CA GLY A 178 6.32 -0.85 19.58
C GLY A 178 6.95 -0.68 18.21
N ALA A 179 6.30 -1.10 17.13
CA ALA A 179 6.82 -0.91 15.77
C ALA A 179 6.74 0.55 15.33
N GLY A 180 7.78 1.02 14.68
CA GLY A 180 7.86 2.31 13.98
C GLY A 180 7.59 2.17 12.48
N HIS A 181 7.90 3.24 11.71
CA HIS A 181 7.68 3.28 10.27
C HIS A 181 8.62 2.36 9.48
N ASN A 182 9.89 2.27 9.90
CA ASN A 182 10.94 1.62 9.11
C ASN A 182 11.44 0.30 9.70
N ASP A 183 10.93 -0.13 10.83
CA ASP A 183 11.34 -1.36 11.51
C ASP A 183 10.21 -2.40 11.63
N ILE A 184 9.10 -2.17 10.94
CA ILE A 184 7.90 -3.02 11.03
C ILE A 184 8.19 -4.48 10.66
N PHE A 185 9.08 -4.73 9.69
CA PHE A 185 9.50 -6.09 9.31
C PHE A 185 10.39 -6.77 10.36
N SER A 186 10.95 -6.01 11.32
CA SER A 186 11.68 -6.59 12.46
C SER A 186 10.75 -7.29 13.46
N HIS A 187 9.46 -6.97 13.41
CA HIS A 187 8.39 -7.62 14.14
C HIS A 187 7.82 -8.80 13.32
N GLU A 188 8.71 -9.74 12.93
CA GLU A 188 8.40 -10.78 11.93
C GLU A 188 7.09 -11.52 12.22
N LYS A 189 6.88 -11.98 13.44
CA LYS A 189 5.69 -12.77 13.80
C LYS A 189 4.42 -11.94 13.69
N GLU A 190 4.43 -10.75 14.28
CA GLU A 190 3.28 -9.84 14.37
C GLU A 190 2.87 -9.31 12.99
N TYR A 191 3.84 -9.22 12.06
CA TYR A 191 3.61 -8.79 10.68
C TYR A 191 3.20 -9.96 9.77
N PHE A 192 4.04 -11.00 9.68
CA PHE A 192 3.87 -12.06 8.68
C PHE A 192 2.79 -13.08 9.02
N GLN A 193 2.48 -13.30 10.31
CA GLN A 193 1.39 -14.21 10.68
C GLN A 193 0.01 -13.68 10.18
N PRO A 194 -0.43 -12.45 10.50
CA PRO A 194 -1.71 -11.94 9.99
C PRO A 194 -1.71 -11.77 8.48
N LEU A 195 -0.58 -11.44 7.83
CA LEU A 195 -0.45 -11.40 6.40
C LEU A 195 -0.68 -12.78 5.78
N HIS A 196 -0.04 -13.81 6.31
CA HIS A 196 -0.25 -15.20 5.89
C HIS A 196 -1.70 -15.65 6.05
N GLU A 197 -2.30 -15.42 7.21
CA GLU A 197 -3.70 -15.75 7.50
C GLU A 197 -4.65 -15.08 6.48
N PHE A 198 -4.42 -13.81 6.17
CA PHE A 198 -5.20 -13.06 5.21
C PHE A 198 -5.06 -13.64 3.80
N ILE A 199 -3.84 -13.87 3.33
CA ILE A 199 -3.58 -14.44 2.00
C ILE A 199 -4.18 -15.85 1.89
N GLN A 200 -4.00 -16.72 2.90
CA GLN A 200 -4.56 -18.08 2.89
C GLN A 200 -6.09 -18.09 2.83
N LYS A 201 -6.73 -17.11 3.44
CA LYS A 201 -8.19 -17.01 3.48
C LYS A 201 -8.80 -16.61 2.14
N PHE A 202 -8.10 -15.77 1.36
CA PHE A 202 -8.67 -15.17 0.14
C PHE A 202 -8.00 -15.63 -1.17
N LYS A 203 -7.02 -16.53 -1.11
CA LYS A 203 -6.34 -17.09 -2.30
C LYS A 203 -7.22 -18.02 -3.15
#